data_a3d24c98a35da3f3cd72c55a7fcb291f
#
_entry.id   a3d24c98a35da3f3cd72c55a7fcb291f
#
_cell.length_a   1.000
_cell.length_b   1.000
_cell.length_c   1.000
_cell.angle_alpha   90.00
_cell.angle_beta   90.00
_cell.angle_gamma   90.00
#
_symmetry.space_group_name_H-M   'P 1'
#
loop_
_entity.id
_entity.type
_entity.pdbx_description
1 polymer ?
#
loop_
_entity_poly.entity_id
_entity_poly.type
_entity_poly.pdbx_seq_one_letter_code
_entity_poly.pdbx_strand_id
1 'polypeptide(L)'
;GQRQMCIRDRDGRLGHGDYEDRDEPERLVFFDERKLAPRIIAAGDAHSLVVVDAAVGATAPEGVYAWGRGAHGRLGLGRTLNKKTPQHVETWPSCYKGMHVIGAALGGAHSLVLAEKAIPASGANPWGRQRHLYAWAYGGNGQIGDECMTDRARPTRVKLPRQEVVQQVACGKAHSLAVTAHGDLYAWGKGWRGELGLGDDRNRCGPEKVDGKHQFLKVAAGDRHTLAIALKHK
;
A
#
# COMPACT_ATOMS: atom_id res chain seq x y z
N GLY A 1 -11.66 2.49 -34.28
CA GLY A 1 -11.73 3.56 -33.29
C GLY A 1 -10.64 3.35 -32.28
N GLN A 2 -9.59 4.16 -32.33
CA GLN A 2 -8.55 4.18 -31.31
C GLN A 2 -9.20 4.66 -30.00
N ARG A 3 -9.13 3.85 -28.95
CA ARG A 3 -9.49 4.29 -27.60
C ARG A 3 -8.31 5.13 -27.11
N GLN A 4 -8.45 6.44 -27.15
CA GLN A 4 -7.54 7.35 -26.48
C GLN A 4 -7.56 7.04 -24.99
N MET A 5 -6.41 6.69 -24.43
CA MET A 5 -6.21 6.50 -23.00
C MET A 5 -5.90 7.87 -22.39
N CYS A 6 -6.95 8.65 -22.12
CA CYS A 6 -6.80 9.95 -21.43
C CYS A 6 -6.33 9.69 -20.00
N ILE A 7 -5.13 10.10 -19.67
CA ILE A 7 -4.60 10.12 -18.31
C ILE A 7 -5.04 11.42 -17.66
N ARG A 8 -6.10 11.34 -16.80
CA ARG A 8 -6.67 12.52 -16.14
C ARG A 8 -5.87 12.90 -14.91
N ASP A 9 -5.51 14.19 -14.80
CA ASP A 9 -4.72 14.73 -13.67
C ASP A 9 -5.45 15.71 -12.75
N ARG A 10 -6.73 15.53 -12.52
CA ARG A 10 -7.57 16.44 -11.72
C ARG A 10 -7.07 16.74 -10.30
N ASP A 11 -6.24 15.90 -9.73
CA ASP A 11 -5.75 16.00 -8.35
C ASP A 11 -4.22 16.12 -8.28
N GLY A 12 -3.51 16.27 -9.43
CA GLY A 12 -2.05 16.24 -9.52
C GLY A 12 -1.46 14.84 -9.41
N ARG A 13 -2.23 13.78 -9.75
CA ARG A 13 -1.80 12.37 -9.57
C ARG A 13 -0.69 11.92 -10.50
N LEU A 14 -0.42 12.67 -11.58
CA LEU A 14 0.71 12.43 -12.49
C LEU A 14 2.03 12.95 -11.94
N GLY A 15 2.01 14.01 -11.11
CA GLY A 15 3.18 14.49 -10.40
C GLY A 15 4.04 15.50 -11.15
N HIS A 16 3.60 16.00 -12.30
CA HIS A 16 4.34 16.95 -13.16
C HIS A 16 4.38 18.39 -12.66
N GLY A 17 3.62 18.71 -11.61
CA GLY A 17 3.59 20.05 -11.03
C GLY A 17 2.41 20.91 -11.50
N ASP A 18 1.51 20.34 -12.29
CA ASP A 18 0.27 20.96 -12.78
C ASP A 18 -0.94 20.06 -12.53
N TYR A 19 -2.05 20.32 -13.20
CA TYR A 19 -3.29 19.53 -13.18
C TYR A 19 -3.76 19.21 -14.61
N GLU A 20 -2.82 19.28 -15.57
CA GLU A 20 -3.11 19.04 -16.97
C GLU A 20 -3.20 17.54 -17.27
N ASP A 21 -4.26 17.17 -17.99
CA ASP A 21 -4.41 15.81 -18.49
C ASP A 21 -3.32 15.53 -19.55
N ARG A 22 -2.85 14.29 -19.64
CA ARG A 22 -1.86 13.84 -20.62
C ARG A 22 -2.46 12.80 -21.55
N ASP A 23 -2.24 12.95 -22.84
CA ASP A 23 -2.69 11.98 -23.86
C ASP A 23 -1.64 10.91 -24.14
N GLU A 24 -0.38 11.18 -23.82
CA GLU A 24 0.75 10.29 -23.99
C GLU A 24 1.54 10.13 -22.67
N PRO A 25 2.27 9.02 -22.51
CA PRO A 25 3.18 8.85 -21.37
C PRO A 25 4.28 9.92 -21.38
N GLU A 26 4.40 10.68 -20.28
CA GLU A 26 5.41 11.69 -20.11
C GLU A 26 6.35 11.35 -18.95
N ARG A 27 7.66 11.60 -19.13
CA ARG A 27 8.68 11.27 -18.12
C ARG A 27 8.62 12.23 -16.94
N LEU A 28 8.48 11.67 -15.73
CA LEU A 28 8.55 12.43 -14.49
C LEU A 28 10.02 12.66 -14.09
N VAL A 29 10.58 13.83 -14.44
CA VAL A 29 12.01 14.15 -14.23
C VAL A 29 12.40 14.40 -12.77
N PHE A 30 11.44 14.55 -11.86
CA PHE A 30 11.64 14.85 -10.44
C PHE A 30 12.68 13.96 -9.77
N PHE A 31 12.68 12.65 -10.06
CA PHE A 31 13.57 11.67 -9.44
C PHE A 31 14.98 11.71 -10.06
N ASP A 32 15.08 11.94 -11.37
CA ASP A 32 16.36 12.05 -12.08
C ASP A 32 17.17 13.25 -11.58
N GLU A 33 16.52 14.43 -11.50
CA GLU A 33 17.15 15.67 -11.02
C GLU A 33 17.70 15.53 -9.59
N ARG A 34 17.12 14.64 -8.79
CA ARG A 34 17.49 14.41 -7.38
C ARG A 34 18.38 13.17 -7.19
N LYS A 35 18.75 12.49 -8.28
CA LYS A 35 19.53 11.24 -8.28
C LYS A 35 18.87 10.17 -7.40
N LEU A 36 17.57 10.04 -7.49
CA LEU A 36 16.78 9.03 -6.82
C LEU A 36 16.42 7.92 -7.81
N ALA A 37 16.62 6.67 -7.41
CA ALA A 37 16.33 5.48 -8.22
C ALA A 37 14.97 4.87 -7.83
N PRO A 38 13.91 5.03 -8.65
CA PRO A 38 12.61 4.40 -8.40
C PRO A 38 12.73 2.88 -8.41
N ARG A 39 12.19 2.21 -7.38
CA ARG A 39 12.26 0.76 -7.20
C ARG A 39 10.88 0.10 -7.12
N ILE A 40 9.93 0.73 -6.44
CA ILE A 40 8.55 0.25 -6.32
C ILE A 40 7.62 1.39 -6.71
N ILE A 41 6.64 1.09 -7.55
CA ILE A 41 5.59 2.03 -7.92
C ILE A 41 4.23 1.43 -7.56
N ALA A 42 3.32 2.27 -7.12
CA ALA A 42 1.92 1.90 -6.90
C ALA A 42 1.00 3.07 -7.26
N ALA A 43 -0.15 2.77 -7.83
CA ALA A 43 -1.17 3.74 -8.20
C ALA A 43 -2.52 3.33 -7.63
N GLY A 44 -3.20 4.29 -7.01
CA GLY A 44 -4.59 4.18 -6.58
C GLY A 44 -5.53 4.94 -7.51
N ASP A 45 -6.79 5.12 -7.10
CA ASP A 45 -7.77 5.87 -7.92
C ASP A 45 -7.35 7.32 -8.16
N ALA A 46 -6.69 7.96 -7.19
CA ALA A 46 -6.43 9.39 -7.24
C ALA A 46 -5.10 9.81 -6.57
N HIS A 47 -4.21 8.89 -6.27
CA HIS A 47 -2.90 9.17 -5.70
C HIS A 47 -1.88 8.15 -6.19
N SER A 48 -0.62 8.56 -6.15
CA SER A 48 0.53 7.79 -6.61
C SER A 48 1.56 7.69 -5.49
N LEU A 49 2.29 6.59 -5.48
CA LEU A 49 3.36 6.32 -4.53
C LEU A 49 4.54 5.68 -5.25
N VAL A 50 5.72 6.15 -4.91
CA VAL A 50 6.99 5.57 -5.38
C VAL A 50 7.91 5.36 -4.19
N VAL A 51 8.60 4.23 -4.18
CA VAL A 51 9.72 3.97 -3.26
C VAL A 51 11.01 4.14 -4.04
N VAL A 52 11.93 4.93 -3.50
CA VAL A 52 13.20 5.24 -4.13
C VAL A 52 14.38 4.89 -3.22
N ASP A 53 15.47 4.49 -3.85
CA ASP A 53 16.78 4.40 -3.21
C ASP A 53 17.59 5.66 -3.58
N ALA A 54 18.44 6.13 -2.68
CA ALA A 54 19.34 7.26 -2.94
C ALA A 54 20.60 6.80 -3.66
N ALA A 55 20.88 7.37 -4.83
CA ALA A 55 22.17 7.18 -5.51
C ALA A 55 23.26 8.07 -4.89
N VAL A 56 24.54 7.81 -5.25
CA VAL A 56 25.65 8.64 -4.82
C VAL A 56 25.45 10.08 -5.28
N GLY A 57 25.51 11.02 -4.34
CA GLY A 57 25.27 12.44 -4.58
C GLY A 57 23.78 12.80 -4.74
N ALA A 58 22.87 11.99 -4.21
CA ALA A 58 21.44 12.34 -4.13
C ALA A 58 21.24 13.63 -3.32
N THR A 59 20.34 14.49 -3.80
CA THR A 59 20.01 15.78 -3.17
C THR A 59 18.71 15.73 -2.36
N ALA A 60 18.10 14.54 -2.29
CA ALA A 60 16.87 14.29 -1.53
C ALA A 60 16.94 12.91 -0.87
N PRO A 61 16.20 12.68 0.22
CA PRO A 61 16.25 11.42 0.97
C PRO A 61 15.69 10.24 0.17
N GLU A 62 16.23 9.05 0.43
CA GLU A 62 15.60 7.80 0.02
C GLU A 62 14.30 7.54 0.79
N GLY A 63 13.44 6.67 0.29
CA GLY A 63 12.22 6.25 0.98
C GLY A 63 10.96 6.37 0.13
N VAL A 64 9.87 6.69 0.77
CA VAL A 64 8.53 6.74 0.16
C VAL A 64 8.19 8.16 -0.25
N TYR A 65 7.78 8.33 -1.49
CA TYR A 65 7.22 9.56 -2.03
C TYR A 65 5.77 9.35 -2.45
N ALA A 66 4.90 10.30 -2.12
CA ALA A 66 3.49 10.25 -2.47
C ALA A 66 3.00 11.59 -3.00
N TRP A 67 2.04 11.56 -3.93
CA TRP A 67 1.43 12.73 -4.52
C TRP A 67 0.03 12.43 -5.08
N GLY A 68 -0.67 13.45 -5.56
CA GLY A 68 -2.04 13.38 -6.02
C GLY A 68 -3.02 13.91 -4.98
N ARG A 69 -4.20 13.33 -4.91
CA ARG A 69 -5.25 13.75 -3.99
C ARG A 69 -4.87 13.47 -2.54
N GLY A 70 -4.97 14.50 -1.68
CA GLY A 70 -4.61 14.42 -0.26
C GLY A 70 -5.77 14.14 0.69
N ALA A 71 -7.02 14.16 0.21
CA ALA A 71 -8.21 13.94 1.03
C ALA A 71 -8.08 12.66 1.88
N HIS A 72 -8.59 12.68 3.09
CA HIS A 72 -8.47 11.62 4.09
C HIS A 72 -7.02 11.31 4.52
N GLY A 73 -6.04 12.12 4.11
CA GLY A 73 -4.63 11.90 4.42
C GLY A 73 -3.94 10.80 3.60
N ARG A 74 -4.48 10.46 2.39
CA ARG A 74 -3.99 9.32 1.58
C ARG A 74 -2.54 9.39 1.14
N LEU A 75 -1.93 10.58 1.23
CA LEU A 75 -0.51 10.78 0.94
C LEU A 75 0.41 10.44 2.13
N GLY A 76 -0.14 10.22 3.32
CA GLY A 76 0.64 9.90 4.50
C GLY A 76 1.46 11.05 5.08
N LEU A 77 1.22 12.29 4.64
CA LEU A 77 2.01 13.48 4.99
C LEU A 77 1.55 14.17 6.30
N GLY A 78 0.62 13.57 7.03
CA GLY A 78 -0.01 14.19 8.22
C GLY A 78 -0.98 15.33 7.89
N ARG A 79 -1.30 15.51 6.60
CA ARG A 79 -2.16 16.58 6.06
C ARG A 79 -3.10 16.00 4.99
N THR A 80 -4.15 16.76 4.65
CA THR A 80 -5.19 16.34 3.68
C THR A 80 -5.16 17.12 2.37
N LEU A 81 -4.10 17.90 2.13
CA LEU A 81 -3.94 18.73 0.94
C LEU A 81 -3.42 17.92 -0.24
N ASN A 82 -3.94 18.21 -1.45
CA ASN A 82 -3.43 17.65 -2.69
C ASN A 82 -1.98 18.08 -2.94
N LYS A 83 -1.21 17.23 -3.61
CA LYS A 83 0.17 17.48 -4.02
C LYS A 83 0.33 17.11 -5.48
N LYS A 84 0.69 18.09 -6.30
CA LYS A 84 0.92 17.92 -7.74
C LYS A 84 2.35 17.53 -8.10
N THR A 85 3.22 17.38 -7.10
CA THR A 85 4.60 16.90 -7.22
C THR A 85 4.89 15.86 -6.14
N PRO A 86 5.82 14.91 -6.37
CA PRO A 86 6.22 13.93 -5.36
C PRO A 86 6.67 14.60 -4.06
N GLN A 87 6.14 14.14 -2.93
CA GLN A 87 6.51 14.60 -1.58
C GLN A 87 7.02 13.42 -0.76
N HIS A 88 8.15 13.61 -0.08
CA HIS A 88 8.70 12.60 0.82
C HIS A 88 7.80 12.39 2.04
N VAL A 89 7.50 11.14 2.35
CA VAL A 89 6.69 10.77 3.52
C VAL A 89 7.61 10.64 4.73
N GLU A 90 7.61 11.65 5.58
CA GLU A 90 8.48 11.73 6.78
C GLU A 90 7.78 11.28 8.07
N THR A 91 6.47 11.10 8.02
CA THR A 91 5.60 10.93 9.19
C THR A 91 5.53 9.49 9.73
N TRP A 92 6.59 8.71 9.54
CA TRP A 92 6.67 7.33 9.97
C TRP A 92 6.71 7.19 11.50
N PRO A 93 6.06 6.17 12.07
CA PRO A 93 6.22 5.88 13.50
C PRO A 93 7.66 5.43 13.82
N SER A 94 8.08 5.62 15.07
CA SER A 94 9.46 5.31 15.52
C SER A 94 9.89 3.86 15.24
N CYS A 95 8.95 2.92 15.21
CA CYS A 95 9.23 1.51 14.90
C CYS A 95 9.62 1.27 13.43
N TYR A 96 9.48 2.26 12.54
CA TYR A 96 9.94 2.20 11.15
C TYR A 96 11.46 2.39 11.02
N LYS A 97 12.13 2.97 12.01
CA LYS A 97 13.56 3.30 11.94
C LYS A 97 14.41 2.07 11.53
N GLY A 98 15.20 2.24 10.46
CA GLY A 98 16.06 1.17 9.91
C GLY A 98 15.32 0.09 9.13
N MET A 99 14.08 0.35 8.71
CA MET A 99 13.32 -0.53 7.83
C MET A 99 13.38 -0.04 6.39
N HIS A 100 13.36 -0.97 5.45
CA HIS A 100 13.26 -0.71 4.01
C HIS A 100 11.90 -1.19 3.49
N VAL A 101 11.28 -0.40 2.63
CA VAL A 101 10.02 -0.81 1.99
C VAL A 101 10.30 -1.92 0.97
N ILE A 102 9.53 -3.00 1.05
CA ILE A 102 9.63 -4.16 0.15
C ILE A 102 8.36 -4.40 -0.67
N GLY A 103 7.27 -3.68 -0.36
CA GLY A 103 6.01 -3.75 -1.09
C GLY A 103 5.12 -2.56 -0.80
N ALA A 104 4.32 -2.19 -1.79
CA ALA A 104 3.31 -1.16 -1.66
C ALA A 104 2.06 -1.52 -2.49
N ALA A 105 0.88 -1.16 -1.99
CA ALA A 105 -0.38 -1.27 -2.71
C ALA A 105 -1.26 -0.08 -2.38
N LEU A 106 -1.93 0.49 -3.38
CA LEU A 106 -2.82 1.62 -3.23
C LEU A 106 -4.25 1.24 -3.63
N GLY A 107 -5.20 1.59 -2.80
CA GLY A 107 -6.62 1.43 -3.08
C GLY A 107 -7.28 2.70 -3.59
N GLY A 108 -8.60 2.77 -3.52
CA GLY A 108 -9.35 3.97 -3.93
C GLY A 108 -9.02 5.17 -3.06
N ALA A 109 -8.88 4.98 -1.75
CA ALA A 109 -8.66 6.06 -0.80
C ALA A 109 -7.76 5.66 0.37
N HIS A 110 -6.98 4.59 0.26
CA HIS A 110 -6.03 4.15 1.29
C HIS A 110 -4.77 3.59 0.67
N SER A 111 -3.74 3.47 1.49
CA SER A 111 -2.41 3.02 1.09
C SER A 111 -1.92 1.94 2.05
N LEU A 112 -1.28 0.90 1.52
CA LEU A 112 -0.56 -0.14 2.27
C LEU A 112 0.91 -0.11 1.88
N VAL A 113 1.79 -0.24 2.87
CA VAL A 113 3.23 -0.39 2.68
C VAL A 113 3.77 -1.50 3.58
N LEU A 114 4.49 -2.43 2.98
CA LEU A 114 5.21 -3.48 3.67
C LEU A 114 6.68 -3.10 3.77
N ALA A 115 7.19 -3.03 5.00
CA ALA A 115 8.57 -2.69 5.29
C ALA A 115 9.28 -3.82 6.04
N GLU A 116 10.59 -3.98 5.80
CA GLU A 116 11.42 -5.05 6.33
C GLU A 116 12.76 -4.52 6.85
N LYS A 117 13.29 -5.13 7.89
CA LYS A 117 14.71 -5.05 8.25
C LYS A 117 15.27 -6.43 8.56
N ALA A 118 16.57 -6.61 8.31
CA ALA A 118 17.29 -7.78 8.78
C ALA A 118 17.44 -7.73 10.31
N ILE A 119 17.25 -8.87 10.95
CA ILE A 119 17.49 -9.07 12.38
C ILE A 119 18.20 -10.42 12.54
N PRO A 120 18.88 -10.69 13.68
CA PRO A 120 19.41 -12.02 13.93
C PRO A 120 18.34 -13.09 13.82
N ALA A 121 18.66 -14.18 13.12
CA ALA A 121 17.77 -15.34 13.04
C ALA A 121 17.63 -16.01 14.41
N SER A 122 16.44 -16.52 14.71
CA SER A 122 16.13 -17.22 15.95
C SER A 122 15.13 -18.34 15.70
N GLY A 123 14.92 -19.23 16.66
CA GLY A 123 13.92 -20.31 16.54
C GLY A 123 12.51 -19.79 16.25
N ALA A 124 12.15 -18.62 16.79
CA ALA A 124 10.87 -17.96 16.52
C ALA A 124 10.85 -17.20 15.19
N ASN A 125 12.02 -16.88 14.61
CA ASN A 125 12.17 -16.17 13.34
C ASN A 125 13.35 -16.71 12.56
N PRO A 126 13.23 -17.90 11.93
CA PRO A 126 14.31 -18.54 11.21
C PRO A 126 14.75 -17.78 9.96
N TRP A 127 13.90 -16.89 9.44
CA TRP A 127 14.23 -16.08 8.25
C TRP A 127 15.12 -14.87 8.56
N GLY A 128 15.36 -14.52 9.83
CA GLY A 128 16.16 -13.36 10.22
C GLY A 128 15.61 -12.04 9.69
N ARG A 129 14.30 -11.91 9.57
CA ARG A 129 13.64 -10.74 9.00
C ARG A 129 12.47 -10.29 9.86
N GLN A 130 12.39 -8.99 10.12
CA GLN A 130 11.26 -8.37 10.76
C GLN A 130 10.48 -7.56 9.73
N ARG A 131 9.21 -7.89 9.53
CA ARG A 131 8.30 -7.18 8.62
C ARG A 131 7.21 -6.47 9.37
N HIS A 132 6.94 -5.26 8.94
CA HIS A 132 5.86 -4.45 9.46
C HIS A 132 4.97 -3.98 8.32
N LEU A 133 3.67 -4.13 8.51
CA LEU A 133 2.66 -3.59 7.62
C LEU A 133 2.20 -2.24 8.15
N TYR A 134 2.14 -1.25 7.26
CA TYR A 134 1.62 0.08 7.54
C TYR A 134 0.47 0.39 6.59
N ALA A 135 -0.54 1.08 7.12
CA ALA A 135 -1.67 1.57 6.35
C ALA A 135 -2.03 2.99 6.77
N TRP A 136 -2.64 3.75 5.87
CA TRP A 136 -3.14 5.07 6.17
C TRP A 136 -4.22 5.52 5.19
N ALA A 137 -4.85 6.64 5.48
CA ALA A 137 -5.89 7.38 4.80
C ALA A 137 -7.31 7.04 5.26
N TYR A 138 -8.24 6.81 4.34
CA TYR A 138 -9.65 6.60 4.67
C TYR A 138 -9.85 5.30 5.46
N GLY A 139 -10.48 5.42 6.61
CA GLY A 139 -10.71 4.31 7.55
C GLY A 139 -12.19 3.91 7.70
N GLY A 140 -13.13 4.64 7.10
CA GLY A 140 -14.57 4.50 7.36
C GLY A 140 -15.20 3.13 7.09
N ASN A 141 -14.50 2.21 6.39
CA ASN A 141 -14.92 0.81 6.24
C ASN A 141 -13.99 -0.17 6.99
N GLY A 142 -13.02 0.34 7.77
CA GLY A 142 -12.02 -0.48 8.45
C GLY A 142 -10.81 -0.88 7.59
N GLN A 143 -10.65 -0.37 6.36
CA GLN A 143 -9.60 -0.78 5.42
C GLN A 143 -8.17 -0.45 5.88
N ILE A 144 -7.99 0.39 6.89
CA ILE A 144 -6.70 0.63 7.54
C ILE A 144 -6.24 -0.61 8.31
N GLY A 145 -7.14 -1.28 9.01
CA GLY A 145 -6.82 -2.51 9.75
C GLY A 145 -6.20 -2.27 11.12
N ASP A 146 -6.41 -1.11 11.71
CA ASP A 146 -5.93 -0.73 13.05
C ASP A 146 -7.01 -0.87 14.13
N GLU A 147 -8.04 -1.71 13.86
CA GLU A 147 -9.20 -1.96 14.71
C GLU A 147 -10.13 -0.76 14.89
N CYS A 148 -9.92 0.29 14.07
CA CYS A 148 -10.73 1.51 14.09
C CYS A 148 -11.34 1.78 12.72
N MET A 149 -12.43 2.57 12.71
CA MET A 149 -13.09 3.06 11.48
C MET A 149 -12.85 4.56 11.31
N THR A 150 -11.64 5.03 11.58
CA THR A 150 -11.27 6.45 11.48
C THR A 150 -10.12 6.65 10.50
N ASP A 151 -10.09 7.82 9.88
CA ASP A 151 -9.03 8.20 8.96
C ASP A 151 -7.68 8.31 9.65
N ARG A 152 -6.63 7.93 8.96
CA ARG A 152 -5.24 8.09 9.40
C ARG A 152 -4.45 8.91 8.39
N ALA A 153 -4.07 10.11 8.73
CA ALA A 153 -3.28 10.98 7.84
C ALA A 153 -1.77 10.64 7.86
N ARG A 154 -1.35 9.69 8.68
CA ARG A 154 0.04 9.23 8.82
C ARG A 154 0.10 7.71 8.74
N PRO A 155 1.21 7.14 8.25
CA PRO A 155 1.41 5.69 8.31
C PRO A 155 1.18 5.14 9.71
N THR A 156 0.24 4.21 9.82
CA THR A 156 -0.15 3.55 11.08
C THR A 156 0.16 2.07 10.96
N ARG A 157 0.73 1.48 12.00
CA ARG A 157 1.08 0.07 12.00
C ARG A 157 -0.16 -0.81 12.05
N VAL A 158 -0.27 -1.73 11.11
CA VAL A 158 -1.27 -2.81 11.10
C VAL A 158 -0.66 -4.06 11.73
N LYS A 159 -1.35 -4.66 12.67
CA LYS A 159 -0.90 -5.89 13.34
C LYS A 159 -1.71 -7.06 12.84
N LEU A 160 -1.06 -8.06 12.27
CA LEU A 160 -1.70 -9.34 12.00
C LEU A 160 -1.75 -10.18 13.29
N PRO A 161 -2.79 -11.02 13.47
CA PRO A 161 -2.80 -12.02 14.52
C PRO A 161 -1.53 -12.89 14.48
N ARG A 162 -1.08 -13.38 15.63
CA ARG A 162 0.10 -14.28 15.77
C ARG A 162 1.42 -13.74 15.23
N GLN A 163 1.55 -12.43 15.00
CA GLN A 163 2.76 -11.78 14.47
C GLN A 163 3.27 -12.42 13.15
N GLU A 164 2.35 -12.80 12.29
CA GLU A 164 2.61 -13.42 11.00
C GLU A 164 3.53 -12.57 10.12
N VAL A 165 4.43 -13.24 9.39
CA VAL A 165 5.34 -12.59 8.45
C VAL A 165 4.64 -12.36 7.12
N VAL A 166 4.24 -11.13 6.84
CA VAL A 166 3.59 -10.75 5.57
C VAL A 166 4.58 -10.88 4.42
N GLN A 167 4.15 -11.49 3.31
CA GLN A 167 4.93 -11.60 2.07
C GLN A 167 4.41 -10.69 0.96
N GLN A 168 3.10 -10.55 0.84
CA GLN A 168 2.48 -9.76 -0.19
C GLN A 168 1.28 -8.98 0.37
N VAL A 169 1.04 -7.80 -0.18
CA VAL A 169 -0.14 -6.98 0.09
C VAL A 169 -0.85 -6.62 -1.21
N ALA A 170 -2.15 -6.43 -1.15
CA ALA A 170 -2.94 -5.88 -2.24
C ALA A 170 -4.08 -5.01 -1.69
N CYS A 171 -4.49 -4.02 -2.46
CA CYS A 171 -5.61 -3.14 -2.16
C CYS A 171 -6.65 -3.21 -3.26
N GLY A 172 -7.91 -3.41 -2.87
CA GLY A 172 -9.04 -3.05 -3.71
C GLY A 172 -9.48 -1.61 -3.46
N LYS A 173 -10.65 -1.22 -3.96
CA LYS A 173 -11.11 0.16 -3.76
C LYS A 173 -11.27 0.53 -2.28
N ALA A 174 -11.79 -0.38 -1.45
CA ALA A 174 -12.06 -0.15 -0.05
C ALA A 174 -11.79 -1.38 0.84
N HIS A 175 -11.00 -2.34 0.37
CA HIS A 175 -10.57 -3.50 1.14
C HIS A 175 -9.07 -3.73 0.95
N SER A 176 -8.50 -4.44 1.89
CA SER A 176 -7.06 -4.71 2.02
C SER A 176 -6.81 -6.19 2.20
N LEU A 177 -5.72 -6.68 1.64
CA LEU A 177 -5.36 -8.09 1.64
C LEU A 177 -3.88 -8.24 2.00
N ALA A 178 -3.55 -9.30 2.73
CA ALA A 178 -2.18 -9.71 3.00
C ALA A 178 -2.03 -11.23 2.93
N VAL A 179 -0.99 -11.70 2.26
CA VAL A 179 -0.57 -13.11 2.27
C VAL A 179 0.67 -13.25 3.13
N THR A 180 0.70 -14.27 3.99
CA THR A 180 1.82 -14.52 4.90
C THR A 180 2.80 -15.54 4.34
N ALA A 181 3.96 -15.68 4.98
CA ALA A 181 4.97 -16.66 4.64
C ALA A 181 4.48 -18.11 4.80
N HIS A 182 3.48 -18.35 5.64
CA HIS A 182 2.85 -19.66 5.82
C HIS A 182 1.75 -19.95 4.79
N GLY A 183 1.46 -18.98 3.92
CA GLY A 183 0.39 -19.09 2.93
C GLY A 183 -1.00 -18.76 3.47
N ASP A 184 -1.10 -18.10 4.61
CA ASP A 184 -2.36 -17.62 5.14
C ASP A 184 -2.76 -16.30 4.44
N LEU A 185 -4.04 -16.20 4.06
CA LEU A 185 -4.63 -14.99 3.52
C LEU A 185 -5.41 -14.26 4.62
N TYR A 186 -5.12 -12.99 4.79
CA TYR A 186 -5.86 -12.07 5.64
C TYR A 186 -6.56 -11.03 4.80
N ALA A 187 -7.82 -10.72 5.15
CA ALA A 187 -8.64 -9.71 4.49
C ALA A 187 -9.30 -8.80 5.52
N TRP A 188 -9.43 -7.51 5.20
CA TRP A 188 -10.11 -6.53 6.03
C TRP A 188 -10.59 -5.32 5.21
N GLY A 189 -11.40 -4.47 5.82
CA GLY A 189 -12.04 -3.35 5.17
C GLY A 189 -13.48 -3.65 4.80
N LYS A 190 -13.92 -3.14 3.67
CA LYS A 190 -15.29 -3.32 3.18
C LYS A 190 -15.54 -4.76 2.77
N GLY A 191 -16.67 -5.33 3.24
CA GLY A 191 -17.07 -6.70 2.99
C GLY A 191 -18.49 -6.89 2.41
N TRP A 192 -19.22 -5.80 2.14
CA TRP A 192 -20.66 -5.84 1.82
C TRP A 192 -21.05 -6.61 0.56
N ARG A 193 -20.09 -7.04 -0.23
CA ARG A 193 -20.31 -7.81 -1.46
C ARG A 193 -19.49 -9.11 -1.48
N GLY A 194 -19.02 -9.55 -0.31
CA GLY A 194 -18.17 -10.72 -0.19
C GLY A 194 -16.73 -10.47 -0.63
N GLU A 195 -16.29 -9.20 -0.77
CA GLU A 195 -14.93 -8.85 -1.20
C GLU A 195 -13.84 -9.49 -0.34
N LEU A 196 -14.15 -9.75 0.94
CA LEU A 196 -13.21 -10.30 1.91
C LEU A 196 -13.09 -11.82 1.88
N GLY A 197 -14.06 -12.53 1.30
CA GLY A 197 -14.05 -14.00 1.25
C GLY A 197 -14.23 -14.68 2.61
N LEU A 198 -14.84 -14.00 3.60
CA LEU A 198 -15.02 -14.49 4.98
C LEU A 198 -16.36 -15.22 5.20
N GLY A 199 -17.13 -15.45 4.14
CA GLY A 199 -18.42 -16.15 4.22
C GLY A 199 -19.60 -15.31 4.67
N ASP A 200 -19.40 -14.01 4.86
CA ASP A 200 -20.44 -13.03 5.16
C ASP A 200 -20.22 -11.71 4.40
N ASP A 201 -21.06 -10.71 4.63
CA ASP A 201 -21.06 -9.38 4.02
C ASP A 201 -20.83 -8.25 5.04
N ARG A 202 -19.99 -8.52 6.04
CA ARG A 202 -19.64 -7.53 7.08
C ARG A 202 -18.28 -6.87 6.81
N ASN A 203 -18.18 -5.59 7.17
CA ASN A 203 -16.89 -4.91 7.22
C ASN A 203 -16.02 -5.47 8.35
N ARG A 204 -14.70 -5.41 8.15
CA ARG A 204 -13.71 -5.78 9.17
C ARG A 204 -12.78 -4.60 9.43
N CYS A 205 -12.64 -4.18 10.68
CA CYS A 205 -11.74 -3.09 11.06
C CYS A 205 -10.32 -3.55 11.38
N GLY A 206 -10.08 -4.85 11.43
CA GLY A 206 -8.76 -5.48 11.58
C GLY A 206 -8.57 -6.65 10.63
N PRO A 207 -7.31 -7.09 10.39
CA PRO A 207 -7.02 -8.26 9.57
C PRO A 207 -7.68 -9.53 10.12
N GLU A 208 -8.52 -10.16 9.33
CA GLU A 208 -9.18 -11.42 9.65
C GLU A 208 -8.74 -12.51 8.66
N LYS A 209 -8.43 -13.69 9.19
CA LYS A 209 -7.95 -14.80 8.37
C LYS A 209 -9.09 -15.35 7.53
N VAL A 210 -8.85 -15.45 6.23
CA VAL A 210 -9.78 -16.13 5.32
C VAL A 210 -9.66 -17.62 5.56
N ASP A 211 -10.77 -18.25 6.00
CA ASP A 211 -10.81 -19.67 6.24
C ASP A 211 -10.65 -20.44 4.93
N GLY A 212 -9.76 -21.42 4.93
CA GLY A 212 -9.54 -22.31 3.78
C GLY A 212 -8.47 -23.32 4.07
N LYS A 213 -8.62 -24.52 3.48
CA LYS A 213 -7.60 -25.58 3.51
C LYS A 213 -6.49 -25.34 2.47
N HIS A 214 -6.31 -24.10 2.02
CA HIS A 214 -5.42 -23.76 0.93
C HIS A 214 -4.24 -22.93 1.43
N GLN A 215 -3.07 -23.17 0.87
CA GLN A 215 -1.94 -22.27 1.00
C GLN A 215 -1.96 -21.26 -0.15
N PHE A 216 -2.18 -20.01 0.20
CA PHE A 216 -2.22 -18.92 -0.78
C PHE A 216 -0.80 -18.50 -1.15
N LEU A 217 -0.55 -18.37 -2.46
CA LEU A 217 0.74 -17.96 -3.01
C LEU A 217 0.75 -16.50 -3.43
N LYS A 218 -0.36 -16.04 -4.04
CA LYS A 218 -0.50 -14.68 -4.55
C LYS A 218 -1.94 -14.21 -4.40
N VAL A 219 -2.07 -12.90 -4.27
CA VAL A 219 -3.36 -12.23 -4.21
C VAL A 219 -3.35 -10.97 -5.07
N ALA A 220 -4.49 -10.69 -5.69
CA ALA A 220 -4.77 -9.44 -6.37
C ALA A 220 -6.17 -8.97 -6.00
N ALA A 221 -6.35 -7.65 -5.95
CA ALA A 221 -7.63 -7.04 -5.68
C ALA A 221 -8.03 -6.12 -6.83
N GLY A 222 -9.27 -6.24 -7.26
CA GLY A 222 -9.92 -5.28 -8.11
C GLY A 222 -10.76 -4.29 -7.30
N ASP A 223 -11.61 -3.52 -7.97
CA ASP A 223 -12.46 -2.52 -7.29
C ASP A 223 -13.28 -3.15 -6.13
N ARG A 224 -13.93 -4.29 -6.40
CA ARG A 224 -14.88 -4.95 -5.48
C ARG A 224 -14.78 -6.48 -5.50
N HIS A 225 -13.65 -7.03 -5.83
CA HIS A 225 -13.41 -8.47 -5.85
C HIS A 225 -11.97 -8.79 -5.50
N THR A 226 -11.77 -10.00 -5.04
CA THR A 226 -10.45 -10.57 -4.72
C THR A 226 -10.19 -11.79 -5.57
N LEU A 227 -8.97 -11.92 -6.07
CA LEU A 227 -8.47 -13.13 -6.71
C LEU A 227 -7.26 -13.63 -5.92
N ALA A 228 -7.19 -14.93 -5.71
CA ALA A 228 -6.07 -15.57 -5.05
C ALA A 228 -5.63 -16.83 -5.79
N ILE A 229 -4.32 -17.03 -5.87
CA ILE A 229 -3.72 -18.29 -6.33
C ILE A 229 -3.35 -19.09 -5.10
N ALA A 230 -3.84 -20.33 -5.02
CA ALA A 230 -3.57 -21.22 -3.93
C ALA A 230 -3.06 -22.59 -4.42
N LEU A 231 -2.24 -23.24 -3.60
CA LEU A 231 -1.88 -24.63 -3.80
C LEU A 231 -3.08 -25.52 -3.45
N LYS A 232 -3.32 -26.51 -4.31
CA LYS A 232 -4.30 -27.55 -4.01
C LYS A 232 -3.68 -28.53 -3.01
N HIS A 233 -4.26 -28.68 -1.83
CA HIS A 233 -3.89 -29.82 -0.98
C HIS A 233 -4.24 -31.13 -1.70
N LYS A 234 -3.25 -32.00 -1.80
CA LYS A 234 -3.46 -33.39 -2.25
C LYS A 234 -4.18 -34.19 -1.16
#